data_9521aeb743b004d0b565dec05280f8f1
#
_entry.id   9521aeb743b004d0b565dec05280f8f1
#
_cell.length_a   1.000
_cell.length_b   1.000
_cell.length_c   1.000
_cell.angle_alpha   90.00
_cell.angle_beta   90.00
_cell.angle_gamma   90.00
#
_symmetry.space_group_name_H-M   'P 1'
#
loop_
_entity.id
_entity.type
_entity.pdbx_description
1 polymer ?
#
loop_
_entity_poly.entity_id
_entity_poly.type
_entity_poly.pdbx_seq_one_letter_code
_entity_poly.pdbx_strand_id
1 'polypeptide(L)'
;MDENLKILLCEDDENLGTLLSEYLQAKGFQADLCPDGEVGYRAFLKSKYDICVLDVMMPKKDGFTLAQEIRQANAEIPIIFLTAKTLKEDILEGFKIGA
;
A
#
# COMPACT_ATOMS: atom_id res chain seq x y z
N MET A 1 -7.18 -12.15 18.31
CA MET A 1 -7.30 -11.89 17.99
C MET A 1 -7.18 -11.59 17.40
N ASP A 2 -7.22 -11.82 17.26
CA ASP A 2 -7.19 -11.47 16.72
C ASP A 2 -7.41 -10.41 16.09
N GLU A 3 -7.10 -9.66 16.19
CA GLU A 3 -7.43 -8.50 15.37
C GLU A 3 -6.70 -8.48 14.09
N ASN A 4 -7.38 -8.00 13.04
CA ASN A 4 -6.75 -7.90 11.72
C ASN A 4 -5.81 -6.70 11.70
N LEU A 5 -4.62 -6.87 11.16
CA LEU A 5 -3.73 -5.76 10.89
C LEU A 5 -4.31 -4.91 9.78
N LYS A 6 -4.10 -3.61 9.90
CA LYS A 6 -4.63 -2.65 8.94
C LYS A 6 -3.51 -2.07 8.08
N ILE A 7 -3.67 -2.16 6.77
CA ILE A 7 -2.64 -1.81 5.80
C ILE A 7 -3.10 -0.61 4.99
N LEU A 8 -2.23 0.40 4.90
CA LEU A 8 -2.42 1.49 3.96
C LEU A 8 -1.72 1.10 2.66
N LEU A 9 -2.49 0.91 1.60
CA LEU A 9 -1.97 0.48 0.31
C LEU A 9 -2.15 1.60 -0.70
N CYS A 10 -1.04 2.14 -1.19
CA CYS A 10 -1.08 3.22 -2.18
C CYS A 10 -0.54 2.70 -3.49
N GLU A 11 -1.42 2.65 -4.50
CA GLU A 11 -1.09 2.13 -5.81
C GLU A 11 -1.99 2.79 -6.84
N ASP A 12 -1.39 3.42 -7.86
CA ASP A 12 -2.15 4.14 -8.86
C ASP A 12 -2.64 3.25 -10.00
N ASP A 13 -2.07 2.06 -10.17
CA ASP A 13 -2.58 1.10 -11.15
C ASP A 13 -3.80 0.42 -10.55
N GLU A 14 -4.96 0.72 -11.12
CA GLU A 14 -6.22 0.27 -10.55
C GLU A 14 -6.33 -1.25 -10.50
N ASN A 15 -5.88 -1.92 -11.55
CA ASN A 15 -5.98 -3.38 -11.61
C ASN A 15 -5.08 -4.03 -10.58
N LEU A 16 -3.83 -3.57 -10.49
CA LEU A 16 -2.89 -4.12 -9.52
C LEU A 16 -3.33 -3.79 -8.10
N GLY A 17 -3.77 -2.54 -7.88
CA GLY A 17 -4.23 -2.14 -6.55
C GLY A 17 -5.40 -3.00 -6.06
N THR A 18 -6.36 -3.24 -6.94
CA THR A 18 -7.51 -4.07 -6.57
C THR A 18 -7.07 -5.48 -6.27
N LEU A 19 -6.20 -6.05 -7.10
CA LEU A 19 -5.73 -7.41 -6.89
C LEU A 19 -4.97 -7.55 -5.58
N LEU A 20 -4.06 -6.60 -5.29
CA LEU A 20 -3.31 -6.63 -4.05
C LEU A 20 -4.24 -6.48 -2.84
N SER A 21 -5.21 -5.58 -2.94
CA SER A 21 -6.16 -5.36 -1.86
C SER A 21 -6.96 -6.65 -1.58
N GLU A 22 -7.44 -7.30 -2.63
CA GLU A 22 -8.19 -8.53 -2.47
C GLU A 22 -7.33 -9.64 -1.88
N TYR A 23 -6.09 -9.73 -2.33
CA TYR A 23 -5.18 -10.73 -1.80
C TYR A 23 -4.95 -10.53 -0.29
N LEU A 24 -4.69 -9.28 0.10
CA LEU A 24 -4.45 -8.98 1.50
C LEU A 24 -5.69 -9.26 2.35
N GLN A 25 -6.86 -8.93 1.83
CA GLN A 25 -8.09 -9.21 2.55
C GLN A 25 -8.33 -10.70 2.69
N ALA A 26 -7.99 -11.48 1.67
CA ALA A 26 -8.12 -12.93 1.73
C ALA A 26 -7.18 -13.53 2.77
N LYS A 27 -6.08 -12.87 3.07
CA LYS A 27 -5.13 -13.32 4.10
C LYS A 27 -5.51 -12.82 5.50
N GLY A 28 -6.61 -12.11 5.64
CA GLY A 28 -7.09 -11.68 6.94
C GLY A 28 -6.71 -10.26 7.32
N PHE A 29 -6.08 -9.51 6.42
CA PHE A 29 -5.73 -8.11 6.70
C PHE A 29 -6.87 -7.19 6.27
N GLN A 30 -6.92 -6.01 6.89
CA GLN A 30 -7.73 -4.92 6.37
C GLN A 30 -6.82 -4.06 5.48
N ALA A 31 -7.25 -3.75 4.27
CA ALA A 31 -6.44 -2.95 3.36
C ALA A 31 -7.28 -1.81 2.83
N ASP A 32 -6.78 -0.59 3.00
CA ASP A 32 -7.38 0.60 2.41
C ASP A 32 -6.56 0.98 1.20
N LEU A 33 -7.17 0.93 0.02
CA LEU A 33 -6.50 1.24 -1.23
C LEU A 33 -6.66 2.71 -1.56
N CYS A 34 -5.54 3.39 -1.78
CA CYS A 34 -5.52 4.80 -2.14
C CYS A 34 -4.84 4.94 -3.49
N PRO A 35 -5.42 5.74 -4.41
CA PRO A 35 -4.90 5.80 -5.79
C PRO A 35 -3.69 6.71 -5.97
N ASP A 36 -3.37 7.55 -5.00
CA ASP A 36 -2.22 8.44 -5.10
C ASP A 36 -1.75 8.82 -3.71
N GLY A 37 -0.61 9.54 -3.68
CA GLY A 37 0.02 9.86 -2.41
C GLY A 37 -0.73 10.89 -1.58
N GLU A 38 -1.49 11.78 -2.23
CA GLU A 38 -2.27 12.75 -1.45
C GLU A 38 -3.42 12.09 -0.73
N VAL A 39 -4.14 11.20 -1.43
CA VAL A 39 -5.22 10.44 -0.80
C VAL A 39 -4.64 9.55 0.30
N GLY A 40 -3.47 8.95 0.04
CA GLY A 40 -2.81 8.11 1.03
C GLY A 40 -2.45 8.87 2.29
N TYR A 41 -1.89 10.07 2.15
CA TYR A 41 -1.53 10.85 3.32
C TYR A 41 -2.76 11.24 4.14
N ARG A 42 -3.82 11.67 3.46
CA ARG A 42 -5.05 12.02 4.17
C ARG A 42 -5.62 10.81 4.91
N ALA A 43 -5.58 9.64 4.28
CA ALA A 43 -6.05 8.42 4.94
C ALA A 43 -5.20 8.10 6.15
N PHE A 44 -3.88 8.26 6.02
CA PHE A 44 -2.95 7.98 7.11
C PHE A 44 -3.25 8.85 8.32
N LEU A 45 -3.59 10.12 8.09
CA LEU A 45 -3.88 11.03 9.19
C LEU A 45 -5.21 10.72 9.87
N LYS A 46 -6.14 10.10 9.17
CA LYS A 46 -7.49 9.85 9.69
C LYS A 46 -7.64 8.54 10.44
N SER A 47 -6.77 7.57 10.17
CA SER A 47 -6.91 6.22 10.72
C SER A 47 -5.58 5.72 11.23
N LYS A 48 -5.62 4.68 12.02
CA LYS A 48 -4.40 4.01 12.47
C LYS A 48 -4.11 2.84 11.56
N TYR A 49 -2.88 2.78 11.08
CA TYR A 49 -2.41 1.67 10.24
C TYR A 49 -1.25 0.96 10.92
N ASP A 50 -1.10 -0.31 10.60
CA ASP A 50 -0.03 -1.13 11.14
C ASP A 50 1.14 -1.25 10.19
N ILE A 51 0.90 -1.07 8.89
CA ILE A 51 1.93 -1.15 7.88
C ILE A 51 1.49 -0.35 6.66
N CYS A 52 2.46 0.20 5.93
CA CYS A 52 2.20 0.93 4.69
C CYS A 52 2.86 0.20 3.54
N VAL A 53 2.13 0.02 2.44
CA VAL A 53 2.66 -0.53 1.20
C VAL A 53 2.46 0.55 0.14
N LEU A 54 3.56 1.11 -0.36
CA LEU A 54 3.53 2.32 -1.18
C LEU A 54 4.21 2.07 -2.52
N ASP A 55 3.49 2.37 -3.60
CA ASP A 55 4.11 2.45 -4.91
C ASP A 55 5.00 3.69 -4.96
N VAL A 56 6.20 3.55 -5.49
CA VAL A 56 7.12 4.68 -5.59
C VAL A 56 6.61 5.70 -6.61
N MET A 57 6.16 5.23 -7.76
CA MET A 57 5.81 6.13 -8.87
C MET A 57 4.30 6.33 -8.92
N MET A 58 3.85 7.41 -8.29
CA MET A 58 2.44 7.77 -8.26
C MET A 58 2.28 9.23 -8.64
N PRO A 59 1.11 9.61 -9.21
CA PRO A 59 0.84 11.01 -9.47
C PRO A 59 0.68 11.79 -8.18
N LYS A 60 0.84 13.09 -8.27
CA LYS A 60 0.62 14.08 -7.23
C LYS A 60 1.67 14.02 -6.13
N LYS A 61 1.90 12.87 -5.54
CA LYS A 61 2.90 12.70 -4.48
C LYS A 61 3.45 11.29 -4.61
N ASP A 62 4.74 11.17 -4.89
CA ASP A 62 5.34 9.85 -5.05
C ASP A 62 5.50 9.14 -3.70
N GLY A 63 5.85 7.85 -3.78
CA GLY A 63 5.91 7.02 -2.60
C GLY A 63 6.99 7.42 -1.62
N PHE A 64 8.14 7.90 -2.12
CA PHE A 64 9.21 8.33 -1.22
C PHE A 64 8.82 9.59 -0.45
N THR A 65 8.20 10.55 -1.14
CA THR A 65 7.73 11.76 -0.47
C THR A 65 6.67 11.42 0.56
N LEU A 66 5.73 10.57 0.18
CA LEU A 66 4.70 10.13 1.13
C LEU A 66 5.33 9.45 2.33
N ALA A 67 6.32 8.58 2.11
CA ALA A 67 6.98 7.88 3.22
C ALA A 67 7.65 8.85 4.17
N GLN A 68 8.28 9.92 3.64
CA GLN A 68 8.91 10.92 4.49
C GLN A 68 7.88 11.61 5.38
N GLU A 69 6.73 11.94 4.81
CA GLU A 69 5.67 12.59 5.59
C GLU A 69 5.10 11.65 6.63
N ILE A 70 4.91 10.39 6.27
CA ILE A 70 4.45 9.39 7.22
C ILE A 70 5.45 9.24 8.35
N ARG A 71 6.76 9.22 8.05
CA ARG A 71 7.80 9.08 9.06
C ARG A 71 7.81 10.24 10.06
N GLN A 72 7.47 11.44 9.59
CA GLN A 72 7.37 12.57 10.51
C GLN A 72 6.23 12.40 11.50
N ALA A 73 5.15 11.75 11.08
CA ALA A 73 4.01 11.50 11.95
C ALA A 73 4.17 10.23 12.79
N ASN A 74 4.87 9.23 12.24
CA ASN A 74 5.08 7.95 12.93
C ASN A 74 6.42 7.39 12.47
N ALA A 75 7.42 7.45 13.35
CA ALA A 75 8.79 7.08 13.01
C ALA A 75 8.98 5.56 12.91
N GLU A 76 8.01 4.76 13.36
CA GLU A 76 8.26 3.33 13.53
C GLU A 76 7.40 2.44 12.67
N ILE A 77 6.36 2.96 12.02
CA ILE A 77 5.49 2.10 11.22
C ILE A 77 6.27 1.47 10.07
N PRO A 78 6.16 0.17 9.83
CA PRO A 78 6.84 -0.46 8.70
C PRO A 78 6.32 0.08 7.37
N ILE A 79 7.23 0.33 6.43
CA ILE A 79 6.89 0.80 5.10
C ILE A 79 7.55 -0.12 4.09
N ILE A 80 6.76 -0.63 3.16
CA ILE A 80 7.22 -1.47 2.07
C ILE A 80 6.98 -0.73 0.77
N PHE A 81 7.99 -0.68 -0.10
CA PHE A 81 7.87 -0.01 -1.39
C PHE A 81 7.66 -1.00 -2.51
N LEU A 82 6.79 -0.65 -3.44
CA LEU A 82 6.66 -1.33 -4.73
C LEU A 82 7.38 -0.45 -5.75
N THR A 83 8.52 -0.93 -6.27
CA THR A 83 9.47 -0.01 -6.87
C THR A 83 9.40 0.09 -8.38
N ALA A 84 9.16 -1.01 -9.08
CA ALA A 84 9.24 -1.00 -10.53
C ALA A 84 8.03 -1.69 -11.12
N LYS A 85 7.60 -1.19 -12.28
CA LYS A 85 6.47 -1.79 -12.96
C LYS A 85 6.72 -3.26 -13.28
N THR A 86 7.95 -3.60 -13.66
CA THR A 86 8.31 -4.99 -13.93
C THR A 86 8.10 -5.87 -12.71
N LEU A 87 8.54 -5.38 -11.55
CA LEU A 87 8.33 -6.11 -10.30
C LEU A 87 6.84 -6.26 -9.99
N LYS A 88 6.07 -5.20 -10.24
CA LYS A 88 4.63 -5.28 -10.00
C LYS A 88 3.98 -6.30 -10.91
N GLU A 89 4.43 -6.39 -12.15
CA GLU A 89 3.94 -7.40 -13.07
C GLU A 89 4.30 -8.80 -12.62
N ASP A 90 5.50 -8.97 -12.07
CA ASP A 90 5.92 -10.27 -11.54
C ASP A 90 5.06 -10.68 -10.34
N ILE A 91 4.74 -9.73 -9.46
CA ILE A 91 3.87 -9.99 -8.33
C ILE A 91 2.48 -10.42 -8.84
N LEU A 92 1.97 -9.72 -9.85
CA LEU A 92 0.68 -10.03 -10.43
C LEU A 92 0.68 -11.44 -11.01
N GLU A 93 1.74 -11.81 -11.71
CA GLU A 93 1.86 -13.17 -12.26
C GLU A 93 1.88 -14.21 -11.15
N GLY A 94 2.61 -13.93 -10.07
CA GLY A 94 2.64 -14.84 -8.94
C GLY A 94 1.26 -15.08 -8.36
N PHE A 95 0.46 -14.03 -8.25
CA PHE A 95 -0.90 -14.18 -7.75
C PHE A 95 -1.76 -15.01 -8.70
N LYS A 96 -1.58 -14.83 -10.01
CA LYS A 96 -2.37 -15.56 -11.00
C LYS A 96 -2.11 -17.05 -10.97
N ILE A 97 -0.89 -17.46 -10.64
CA ILE A 97 -0.55 -18.88 -10.58
C ILE A 97 -0.67 -19.45 -9.18
N GLY A 98 -1.30 -18.70 -8.28
CA GLY A 98 -1.65 -19.22 -6.98
C GLY A 98 -0.57 -19.08 -5.92
N ALA A 99 0.38 -18.21 -6.14
CA ALA A 99 1.47 -18.03 -5.19
C ALA A 99 1.04 -17.28 -3.94
#